data_2528fef37e8a756a1e244134ff6fbd2f
#
_entry.id   2528fef37e8a756a1e244134ff6fbd2f
#
_cell.length_a   1.000
_cell.length_b   1.000
_cell.length_c   1.000
_cell.angle_alpha   90.00
_cell.angle_beta   90.00
_cell.angle_gamma   90.00
#
_symmetry.space_group_name_H-M   'P 1'
#
loop_
_entity.id
_entity.type
_entity.pdbx_description
1 polymer ?
#
loop_
_entity_poly.entity_id
_entity_poly.type
_entity_poly.pdbx_seq_one_letter_code
_entity_poly.pdbx_strand_id
1 'polypeptide(L)'
;MPTLHEAAELASGDSGLAVVSTLRADHTIQASLINAGVLPHPATRRPVLGFVTFGRVKLTNLRARPQLAVTFRKGWQWATVEGIAQLAGPDDTQEWLHGPDQLRLLLREVFTACGGTHDDWNEYDRVMAEQRRTAVLMTPTRIYSNG
;
A
#
# COMPACT_ATOMS: atom_id res chain seq x y z
N MET A 1 -15.66 -14.22 -7.47
CA MET A 1 -14.99 -12.96 -7.04
C MET A 1 -14.03 -13.27 -5.90
N PRO A 2 -12.74 -13.02 -6.01
CA PRO A 2 -11.84 -13.19 -4.88
C PRO A 2 -12.06 -12.12 -3.82
N THR A 3 -11.73 -12.47 -2.60
CA THR A 3 -11.67 -11.51 -1.50
C THR A 3 -10.34 -10.73 -1.56
N LEU A 4 -10.24 -9.66 -0.78
CA LEU A 4 -8.99 -8.91 -0.66
C LEU A 4 -7.84 -9.81 -0.15
N HIS A 5 -8.11 -10.64 0.85
CA HIS A 5 -7.12 -11.58 1.39
C HIS A 5 -6.69 -12.61 0.35
N GLU A 6 -7.62 -13.16 -0.41
CA GLU A 6 -7.31 -14.13 -1.46
C GLU A 6 -6.45 -13.50 -2.57
N ALA A 7 -6.74 -12.25 -2.97
CA ALA A 7 -5.94 -11.55 -3.96
C ALA A 7 -4.50 -11.33 -3.48
N ALA A 8 -4.33 -10.82 -2.27
CA ALA A 8 -3.01 -10.57 -1.71
C ALA A 8 -2.23 -11.85 -1.45
N GLU A 9 -2.90 -12.94 -1.12
CA GLU A 9 -2.29 -14.24 -0.84
C GLU A 9 -1.52 -14.79 -2.06
N LEU A 10 -1.91 -14.42 -3.27
CA LEU A 10 -1.19 -14.85 -4.48
C LEU A 10 0.29 -14.48 -4.42
N ALA A 11 0.63 -13.32 -3.88
CA ALA A 11 2.01 -12.84 -3.82
C ALA A 11 2.66 -13.09 -2.45
N SER A 12 2.03 -13.86 -1.55
CA SER A 12 2.57 -14.09 -0.20
C SER A 12 3.95 -14.76 -0.20
N GLY A 13 4.21 -15.62 -1.16
CA GLY A 13 5.53 -16.26 -1.32
C GLY A 13 6.59 -15.34 -1.92
N ASP A 14 6.23 -14.13 -2.32
CA ASP A 14 7.11 -13.14 -2.94
C ASP A 14 7.04 -11.79 -2.21
N SER A 15 6.84 -11.84 -0.90
CA SER A 15 6.77 -10.67 -0.01
C SER A 15 5.73 -9.63 -0.44
N GLY A 16 4.61 -10.07 -1.00
CA GLY A 16 3.54 -9.19 -1.43
C GLY A 16 3.88 -8.35 -2.67
N LEU A 17 4.87 -8.77 -3.46
CA LEU A 17 5.28 -8.02 -4.64
C LEU A 17 4.13 -7.89 -5.63
N ALA A 18 3.83 -6.67 -6.04
CA ALA A 18 2.68 -6.36 -6.88
C ALA A 18 2.95 -5.16 -7.78
N VAL A 19 2.19 -5.06 -8.86
CA VAL A 19 2.23 -3.90 -9.75
C VAL A 19 1.14 -2.93 -9.32
N VAL A 20 1.53 -1.69 -9.03
CA VAL A 20 0.58 -0.61 -8.74
C VAL A 20 0.51 0.33 -9.93
N SER A 21 -0.72 0.71 -10.30
CA SER A 21 -1.01 1.64 -11.40
C SER A 21 -1.75 2.85 -10.86
N THR A 22 -1.26 4.04 -11.19
CA THR A 22 -1.85 5.32 -10.80
C THR A 22 -2.05 6.19 -12.04
N LEU A 23 -2.82 7.26 -11.91
CA LEU A 23 -3.15 8.16 -13.03
C LEU A 23 -2.36 9.45 -12.95
N ARG A 24 -1.67 9.78 -14.05
CA ARG A 24 -1.04 11.09 -14.23
C ARG A 24 -2.10 12.15 -14.54
N ALA A 25 -1.70 13.42 -14.45
CA ALA A 25 -2.60 14.56 -14.73
C ALA A 25 -3.19 14.52 -16.14
N ASP A 26 -2.48 13.99 -17.12
CA ASP A 26 -2.94 13.86 -18.51
C ASP A 26 -3.72 12.56 -18.77
N HIS A 27 -4.07 11.83 -17.70
CA HIS A 27 -4.80 10.56 -17.71
C HIS A 27 -4.01 9.39 -18.31
N THR A 28 -2.71 9.54 -18.51
CA THR A 28 -1.85 8.38 -18.79
C THR A 28 -1.54 7.63 -17.51
N ILE A 29 -1.13 6.38 -17.64
CA ILE A 29 -0.94 5.48 -16.50
C ILE A 29 0.54 5.37 -16.15
N GLN A 30 0.84 5.49 -14.85
CA GLN A 30 2.18 5.22 -14.31
C GLN A 30 2.09 3.91 -13.51
N ALA A 31 2.90 2.93 -13.88
CA ALA A 31 2.95 1.63 -13.20
C ALA A 31 4.33 1.39 -12.60
N SER A 32 4.35 0.76 -11.44
CA SER A 32 5.61 0.42 -10.76
C SER A 32 5.40 -0.77 -9.82
N LEU A 33 6.48 -1.27 -9.23
CA LEU A 33 6.41 -2.37 -8.29
C LEU A 33 6.40 -1.85 -6.85
N ILE A 34 5.59 -2.50 -6.03
CA ILE A 34 5.52 -2.26 -4.58
C ILE A 34 5.37 -3.61 -3.88
N ASN A 35 5.53 -3.58 -2.56
CA ASN A 35 5.15 -4.69 -1.70
C ASN A 35 3.88 -4.28 -0.98
N ALA A 36 2.82 -5.08 -1.12
CA ALA A 36 1.52 -4.77 -0.54
C ALA A 36 1.02 -5.91 0.34
N GLY A 37 0.24 -5.56 1.34
CA GLY A 37 -0.37 -6.54 2.25
C GLY A 37 -1.67 -6.02 2.83
N VAL A 38 -2.43 -6.92 3.44
CA VAL A 38 -3.72 -6.59 4.05
C VAL A 38 -3.54 -6.34 5.53
N LEU A 39 -4.12 -5.24 6.01
CA LEU A 39 -4.12 -4.90 7.43
C LEU A 39 -5.43 -4.19 7.78
N PRO A 40 -5.81 -4.16 9.08
CA PRO A 40 -6.96 -3.35 9.47
C PRO A 40 -6.63 -1.87 9.39
N HIS A 41 -7.54 -1.07 8.85
CA HIS A 41 -7.38 0.38 8.86
C HIS A 41 -7.33 0.89 10.29
N PRO A 42 -6.42 1.81 10.64
CA PRO A 42 -6.26 2.26 12.03
C PRO A 42 -7.52 2.85 12.66
N ALA A 43 -8.35 3.52 11.86
CA ALA A 43 -9.58 4.16 12.38
C ALA A 43 -10.81 3.27 12.25
N THR A 44 -11.04 2.70 11.06
CA THR A 44 -12.28 1.96 10.76
C THR A 44 -12.20 0.49 11.15
N ARG A 45 -11.00 -0.06 11.31
CA ARG A 45 -10.70 -1.46 11.57
C ARG A 45 -11.11 -2.40 10.43
N ARG A 46 -11.58 -1.87 9.31
CA ARG A 46 -11.91 -2.66 8.13
C ARG A 46 -10.64 -3.05 7.38
N PRO A 47 -10.61 -4.20 6.71
CA PRO A 47 -9.44 -4.61 5.94
C PRO A 47 -9.17 -3.64 4.80
N VAL A 48 -7.92 -3.20 4.69
CA VAL A 48 -7.43 -2.37 3.59
C VAL A 48 -6.16 -2.97 3.03
N LEU A 49 -5.82 -2.59 1.82
CA LEU A 49 -4.53 -2.93 1.22
C LEU A 49 -3.55 -1.82 1.53
N GLY A 50 -2.38 -2.17 2.07
CA GLY A 50 -1.37 -1.19 2.44
C GLY A 50 -0.04 -1.42 1.76
N PHE A 51 0.66 -0.34 1.45
CA PHE A 51 2.07 -0.38 1.04
C PHE A 51 2.76 0.90 1.48
N VAL A 52 4.09 0.83 1.57
CA VAL A 52 4.94 1.96 1.97
C VAL A 52 5.72 2.42 0.76
N THR A 53 5.72 3.71 0.49
CA THR A 53 6.41 4.26 -0.67
C THR A 53 6.98 5.66 -0.39
N PHE A 54 7.99 6.03 -1.16
CA PHE A 54 8.47 7.40 -1.24
C PHE A 54 8.56 7.86 -2.71
N GLY A 55 7.93 7.12 -3.61
CA GLY A 55 7.89 7.41 -5.04
C GLY A 55 7.17 8.72 -5.33
N ARG A 56 7.94 9.74 -5.74
CA ARG A 56 7.42 11.09 -5.96
C ARG A 56 6.25 11.13 -6.94
N VAL A 57 6.35 10.43 -8.07
CA VAL A 57 5.30 10.42 -9.09
C VAL A 57 4.04 9.77 -8.56
N LYS A 58 4.18 8.61 -7.91
CA LYS A 58 3.06 7.88 -7.32
C LYS A 58 2.29 8.74 -6.32
N LEU A 59 3.01 9.36 -5.39
CA LEU A 59 2.38 10.17 -4.34
C LEU A 59 1.71 11.42 -4.91
N THR A 60 2.33 12.08 -5.89
CA THR A 60 1.73 13.23 -6.57
C THR A 60 0.43 12.83 -7.26
N ASN A 61 0.44 11.70 -7.97
CA ASN A 61 -0.75 11.19 -8.64
C ASN A 61 -1.87 10.89 -7.64
N LEU A 62 -1.56 10.18 -6.56
CA LEU A 62 -2.57 9.77 -5.58
C LEU A 62 -3.13 10.94 -4.77
N ARG A 63 -2.34 11.98 -4.51
CA ARG A 63 -2.86 13.19 -3.84
C ARG A 63 -3.91 13.89 -4.68
N ALA A 64 -3.71 13.93 -6.00
CA ALA A 64 -4.63 14.61 -6.92
C ALA A 64 -5.76 13.69 -7.39
N ARG A 65 -5.46 12.40 -7.62
CA ARG A 65 -6.39 11.39 -8.16
C ARG A 65 -6.19 10.11 -7.38
N PRO A 66 -6.99 9.85 -6.35
CA PRO A 66 -6.74 8.77 -5.39
C PRO A 66 -7.07 7.36 -5.90
N GLN A 67 -7.57 7.23 -7.13
CA GLN A 67 -7.87 5.92 -7.73
C GLN A 67 -6.57 5.20 -8.06
N LEU A 68 -6.54 3.90 -7.78
CA LEU A 68 -5.41 3.07 -8.14
C LEU A 68 -5.85 1.62 -8.35
N ALA A 69 -4.98 0.86 -9.00
CA ALA A 69 -5.15 -0.58 -9.16
C ALA A 69 -3.86 -1.28 -8.73
N VAL A 70 -3.99 -2.39 -8.02
CA VAL A 70 -2.87 -3.22 -7.59
C VAL A 70 -3.10 -4.63 -8.10
N THR A 71 -2.15 -5.16 -8.86
CA THR A 71 -2.25 -6.51 -9.43
C THR A 71 -1.22 -7.42 -8.78
N PHE A 72 -1.72 -8.50 -8.18
CA PHE A 72 -0.93 -9.58 -7.61
C PHE A 72 -0.92 -10.76 -8.58
N ARG A 73 0.14 -11.54 -8.56
CA ARG A 73 0.20 -12.76 -9.35
C ARG A 73 1.00 -13.87 -8.67
N LYS A 74 0.69 -15.09 -9.08
CA LYS A 74 1.51 -16.28 -8.83
C LYS A 74 1.51 -17.08 -10.13
N GLY A 75 2.64 -17.03 -10.87
CA GLY A 75 2.66 -17.58 -12.22
C GLY A 75 1.66 -16.87 -13.12
N TRP A 76 0.78 -17.61 -13.77
CA TRP A 76 -0.27 -17.09 -14.64
C TRP A 76 -1.56 -16.74 -13.89
N GLN A 77 -1.66 -17.13 -12.63
CA GLN A 77 -2.82 -16.74 -11.81
C GLN A 77 -2.63 -15.31 -11.30
N TRP A 78 -3.62 -14.47 -11.53
CA TRP A 78 -3.54 -13.07 -11.10
C TRP A 78 -4.87 -12.58 -10.52
N ALA A 79 -4.79 -11.55 -9.72
CA ALA A 79 -5.94 -10.82 -9.19
C ALA A 79 -5.60 -9.33 -9.12
N THR A 80 -6.57 -8.50 -9.46
CA THR A 80 -6.43 -7.05 -9.41
C THR A 80 -7.43 -6.47 -8.41
N VAL A 81 -6.94 -5.58 -7.57
CA VAL A 81 -7.73 -4.81 -6.61
C VAL A 81 -7.73 -3.37 -7.07
N GLU A 82 -8.90 -2.83 -7.38
CA GLU A 82 -9.08 -1.40 -7.63
C GLU A 82 -9.64 -0.75 -6.37
N GLY A 83 -9.27 0.48 -6.13
CA GLY A 83 -9.76 1.15 -4.95
C GLY A 83 -9.36 2.61 -4.87
N ILE A 84 -9.57 3.17 -3.67
CA ILE A 84 -9.32 4.57 -3.36
C ILE A 84 -8.25 4.63 -2.28
N ALA A 85 -7.20 5.41 -2.54
CA ALA A 85 -6.07 5.56 -1.63
C ALA A 85 -6.31 6.65 -0.60
N GLN A 86 -5.83 6.38 0.61
CA GLN A 86 -5.66 7.37 1.67
C GLN A 86 -4.18 7.36 2.04
N LEU A 87 -3.58 8.55 2.09
CA LEU A 87 -2.15 8.69 2.37
C LEU A 87 -1.91 9.09 3.81
N ALA A 88 -0.93 8.48 4.44
CA ALA A 88 -0.49 8.81 5.79
C ALA A 88 1.03 8.89 5.82
N GLY A 89 1.56 10.10 5.97
CA GLY A 89 2.99 10.34 5.91
C GLY A 89 3.36 11.70 6.47
N PRO A 90 4.65 12.07 6.36
CA PRO A 90 5.13 13.36 6.89
C PRO A 90 4.41 14.56 6.28
N ASP A 91 3.99 14.45 5.01
CA ASP A 91 3.33 15.53 4.28
C ASP A 91 1.83 15.28 4.08
N ASP A 92 1.32 14.17 4.61
CA ASP A 92 -0.07 13.76 4.43
C ASP A 92 -0.67 13.41 5.80
N THR A 93 -1.39 14.36 6.38
CA THR A 93 -1.97 14.20 7.71
C THR A 93 -3.36 13.60 7.64
N GLN A 94 -3.73 12.85 8.69
CA GLN A 94 -5.05 12.27 8.87
C GLN A 94 -5.52 12.53 10.28
N GLU A 95 -6.83 12.70 10.48
CA GLU A 95 -7.41 12.95 11.80
C GLU A 95 -7.12 11.83 12.79
N TRP A 96 -7.03 10.60 12.29
CA TRP A 96 -6.79 9.42 13.12
C TRP A 96 -5.30 9.13 13.33
N LEU A 97 -4.40 9.94 12.76
CA LEU A 97 -2.94 9.75 12.88
C LEU A 97 -2.35 10.93 13.68
N HIS A 98 -1.91 10.66 14.90
CA HIS A 98 -1.44 11.67 15.83
C HIS A 98 0.06 11.59 16.03
N GLY A 99 0.80 12.40 15.28
CA GLY A 99 2.23 12.61 15.45
C GLY A 99 3.13 11.54 14.83
N PRO A 100 4.45 11.78 14.90
CA PRO A 100 5.44 10.92 14.24
C PRO A 100 5.53 9.52 14.83
N ASP A 101 5.22 9.34 16.11
CA ASP A 101 5.28 8.01 16.73
C ASP A 101 4.20 7.07 16.19
N GLN A 102 2.99 7.59 15.98
CA GLN A 102 1.91 6.78 15.38
C GLN A 102 2.21 6.46 13.92
N LEU A 103 2.78 7.40 13.17
CA LEU A 103 3.21 7.15 11.80
C LEU A 103 4.28 6.06 11.76
N ARG A 104 5.26 6.15 12.65
CA ARG A 104 6.32 5.16 12.77
C ARG A 104 5.75 3.75 12.97
N LEU A 105 4.80 3.60 13.89
CA LEU A 105 4.16 2.32 14.16
C LEU A 105 3.31 1.84 12.99
N LEU A 106 2.63 2.73 12.30
CA LEU A 106 1.85 2.39 11.11
C LEU A 106 2.76 1.85 9.99
N LEU A 107 3.90 2.49 9.75
CA LEU A 107 4.84 2.03 8.73
C LEU A 107 5.36 0.62 9.05
N ARG A 108 5.64 0.33 10.32
CA ARG A 108 6.03 -1.02 10.77
C ARG A 108 4.91 -2.03 10.51
N GLU A 109 3.68 -1.65 10.82
CA GLU A 109 2.52 -2.53 10.64
C GLU A 109 2.29 -2.87 9.17
N VAL A 110 2.39 -1.89 8.28
CA VAL A 110 2.27 -2.11 6.84
C VAL A 110 3.38 -3.03 6.33
N PHE A 111 4.62 -2.77 6.75
CA PHE A 111 5.76 -3.61 6.37
C PHE A 111 5.56 -5.06 6.80
N THR A 112 5.10 -5.27 8.04
CA THR A 112 4.82 -6.61 8.56
C THR A 112 3.67 -7.29 7.81
N ALA A 113 2.63 -6.53 7.45
CA ALA A 113 1.49 -7.05 6.68
C ALA A 113 1.90 -7.54 5.29
N CYS A 114 2.95 -6.93 4.72
CA CYS A 114 3.51 -7.36 3.43
C CYS A 114 4.38 -8.62 3.55
N GLY A 115 4.51 -9.18 4.74
CA GLY A 115 5.37 -10.35 4.98
C GLY A 115 6.80 -9.99 5.35
N GLY A 116 7.09 -8.72 5.58
CA GLY A 116 8.42 -8.27 5.97
C GLY A 116 8.74 -8.58 7.43
N THR A 117 10.01 -8.84 7.68
CA THR A 117 10.54 -8.99 9.04
C THR A 117 11.78 -8.13 9.17
N HIS A 118 12.02 -7.63 10.36
CA HIS A 118 13.21 -6.82 10.63
C HIS A 118 13.74 -7.12 12.03
N ASP A 119 15.04 -7.26 12.15
CA ASP A 119 15.72 -7.56 13.42
C ASP A 119 16.17 -6.29 14.14
N ASP A 120 16.07 -5.13 13.51
CA ASP A 120 16.44 -3.83 14.11
C ASP A 120 15.41 -2.76 13.70
N TRP A 121 14.34 -2.66 14.48
CA TRP A 121 13.28 -1.69 14.21
C TRP A 121 13.75 -0.24 14.34
N ASN A 122 14.74 0.03 15.17
CA ASN A 122 15.29 1.39 15.27
C ASN A 122 15.95 1.83 13.97
N GLU A 123 16.70 0.93 13.34
CA GLU A 123 17.30 1.17 12.02
C GLU A 123 16.21 1.35 10.95
N TYR A 124 15.19 0.49 10.95
CA TYR A 124 14.06 0.61 10.05
C TYR A 124 13.40 1.99 10.17
N ASP A 125 13.08 2.39 11.40
CA ASP A 125 12.41 3.67 11.66
C ASP A 125 13.25 4.85 11.17
N ARG A 126 14.57 4.80 11.38
CA ARG A 126 15.49 5.85 10.95
C ARG A 126 15.48 6.00 9.43
N VAL A 127 15.56 4.89 8.71
CA VAL A 127 15.55 4.89 7.24
C VAL A 127 14.22 5.39 6.70
N MET A 128 13.10 4.94 7.27
CA MET A 128 11.77 5.40 6.85
C MET A 128 11.61 6.90 7.03
N ALA A 129 12.09 7.44 8.15
CA ALA A 129 12.02 8.88 8.43
C ALA A 129 12.92 9.69 7.50
N GLU A 130 14.15 9.24 7.26
CA GLU A 130 15.09 9.90 6.34
C GLU A 130 14.54 9.95 4.92
N GLN A 131 13.95 8.86 4.45
CA GLN A 131 13.38 8.75 3.11
C GLN A 131 11.98 9.34 3.02
N ARG A 132 11.43 9.86 4.12
CA ARG A 132 10.09 10.44 4.20
C ARG A 132 9.03 9.51 3.61
N ARG A 133 9.10 8.23 3.98
CA ARG A 133 8.18 7.22 3.51
C ARG A 133 6.75 7.50 3.95
N THR A 134 5.82 7.18 3.07
CA THR A 134 4.39 7.38 3.26
C THR A 134 3.68 6.04 3.17
N ALA A 135 2.74 5.79 4.08
CA ALA A 135 1.84 4.66 3.98
C ALA A 135 0.69 5.01 3.05
N VAL A 136 0.40 4.12 2.12
CA VAL A 136 -0.79 4.20 1.28
C VAL A 136 -1.74 3.11 1.74
N LEU A 137 -2.94 3.50 2.15
CA LEU A 137 -4.00 2.57 2.57
C LEU A 137 -5.13 2.65 1.55
N MET A 138 -5.41 1.52 0.90
CA MET A 138 -6.39 1.49 -0.17
C MET A 138 -7.64 0.77 0.29
N THR A 139 -8.78 1.45 0.20
CA THR A 139 -10.09 0.82 0.38
C THR A 139 -10.51 0.21 -0.94
N PRO A 140 -10.71 -1.12 -1.01
CA PRO A 140 -11.07 -1.77 -2.27
C PRO A 140 -12.48 -1.42 -2.70
N THR A 141 -12.65 -1.19 -4.01
CA THR A 141 -13.96 -0.94 -4.62
C THR A 141 -14.35 -2.05 -5.59
N ARG A 142 -13.36 -2.74 -6.17
CA ARG A 142 -13.59 -3.83 -7.10
C ARG A 142 -12.40 -4.79 -7.07
N ILE A 143 -12.68 -6.09 -7.04
CA ILE A 143 -11.67 -7.14 -7.07
C ILE A 143 -12.05 -8.14 -8.15
N TYR A 144 -11.11 -8.48 -9.03
CA TYR A 144 -11.34 -9.46 -10.09
C TYR A 144 -10.07 -10.26 -10.37
N SER A 145 -10.23 -11.39 -11.04
CA SER A 145 -9.14 -12.33 -11.28
C SER A 145 -9.41 -13.13 -12.55
N ASN A 146 -8.42 -13.92 -12.96
CA ASN A 146 -8.57 -14.85 -14.07
C ASN A 146 -9.02 -16.25 -13.66
N GLY A 147 -9.57 -16.36 -12.50
CA GLY A 147 -10.08 -17.62 -11.94
C GLY A 147 -9.77 -17.75 -10.48
#